data_8b6a27e202c79d0c70fa9d2acea929fc
#
_entry.id   8b6a27e202c79d0c70fa9d2acea929fc
#
_cell.length_a   1.000
_cell.length_b   1.000
_cell.length_c   1.000
_cell.angle_alpha   90.00
_cell.angle_beta   90.00
_cell.angle_gamma   90.00
#
_symmetry.space_group_name_H-M   'P 1'
#
loop_
_entity.id
_entity.type
_entity.pdbx_description
1 polymer ?
#
loop_
_entity_poly.entity_id
_entity_poly.type
_entity_poly.pdbx_seq_one_letter_code
_entity_poly.pdbx_strand_id
1 'polypeptide(L)'
;MIKPRWSLLSLSLSLLLAALPNAIASAQTQPQATPSPVIVLHAAGLLDVKNGRMLKPGEVLVEGDRIVEVGSAVKHPGGAEVIDLGDRMLLPGLIDAHVHLFLHPGAEDLQTVQESVPRRTIQALLAARDDLMAGFTAERDMGTEGAGSADTALRNAIDEGLVPGPRLRISGNAINILGGHEDAIKFNPEQHVLPNATYANNKDELVAAMRQQFKEGADFVKIYETG
;
A
#
# COMPACT_ATOMS: atom_id res chain seq x y z
N MET A 1 -71.72 36.98 11.84
CA MET A 1 -72.69 35.98 12.26
C MET A 1 -72.93 35.01 11.14
N ILE A 2 -72.33 33.82 11.13
CA ILE A 2 -72.83 32.66 10.37
C ILE A 2 -72.31 31.42 11.15
N LYS A 3 -73.22 30.55 11.52
CA LYS A 3 -73.07 29.35 12.37
C LYS A 3 -72.51 28.14 11.54
N PRO A 4 -71.87 27.19 12.18
CA PRO A 4 -71.37 25.98 11.52
C PRO A 4 -72.40 24.89 11.37
N ARG A 5 -72.38 24.15 10.27
CA ARG A 5 -73.19 22.92 10.08
C ARG A 5 -72.23 21.70 10.26
N TRP A 6 -72.64 20.92 11.28
CA TRP A 6 -72.10 19.58 11.51
C TRP A 6 -72.80 18.58 10.59
N SER A 7 -72.06 17.78 9.85
CA SER A 7 -72.60 16.59 9.20
C SER A 7 -71.79 15.37 9.67
N LEU A 8 -72.58 14.50 10.30
CA LEU A 8 -72.16 13.16 10.73
C LEU A 8 -71.94 12.29 9.50
N LEU A 9 -70.76 11.64 9.39
CA LEU A 9 -70.56 10.57 8.47
C LEU A 9 -70.06 9.33 9.21
N SER A 10 -70.73 8.27 8.93
CA SER A 10 -70.78 6.96 9.55
C SER A 10 -69.43 6.21 9.38
N LEU A 11 -69.09 5.54 10.51
CA LEU A 11 -67.98 4.59 10.63
C LEU A 11 -68.34 3.29 9.92
N SER A 12 -67.64 2.92 8.83
CA SER A 12 -67.64 1.57 8.27
C SER A 12 -66.32 0.89 8.60
N LEU A 13 -66.39 -0.07 9.50
CA LEU A 13 -65.28 -0.93 9.95
C LEU A 13 -65.03 -2.01 8.90
N SER A 14 -64.05 -1.83 8.06
CA SER A 14 -63.58 -2.87 7.11
C SER A 14 -62.45 -3.66 7.76
N LEU A 15 -62.71 -4.92 8.09
CA LEU A 15 -61.69 -5.89 8.51
C LEU A 15 -60.79 -6.23 7.31
N LEU A 16 -59.55 -5.71 7.29
CA LEU A 16 -58.50 -6.16 6.40
C LEU A 16 -57.78 -7.34 7.06
N LEU A 17 -58.00 -8.55 6.55
CA LEU A 17 -57.16 -9.72 6.85
C LEU A 17 -55.78 -9.48 6.24
N ALA A 18 -54.78 -9.15 7.05
CA ALA A 18 -53.40 -9.08 6.63
C ALA A 18 -52.85 -10.49 6.44
N ALA A 19 -52.68 -10.91 5.18
CA ALA A 19 -51.90 -12.09 4.82
C ALA A 19 -50.39 -11.76 5.06
N LEU A 20 -49.82 -12.36 6.07
CA LEU A 20 -48.35 -12.31 6.31
C LEU A 20 -47.65 -13.09 5.18
N PRO A 21 -46.74 -12.48 4.43
CA PRO A 21 -45.90 -13.23 3.53
C PRO A 21 -44.92 -14.09 4.34
N ASN A 22 -44.98 -15.41 4.16
CA ASN A 22 -43.92 -16.32 4.63
C ASN A 22 -42.59 -15.89 3.98
N ALA A 23 -41.75 -15.17 4.71
CA ALA A 23 -40.40 -14.92 4.34
C ALA A 23 -39.62 -16.27 4.39
N ILE A 24 -39.48 -16.92 3.25
CA ILE A 24 -38.52 -18.01 3.09
C ILE A 24 -37.14 -17.39 3.31
N ALA A 25 -36.58 -17.60 4.49
CA ALA A 25 -35.19 -17.24 4.77
C ALA A 25 -34.32 -18.11 3.86
N SER A 26 -33.89 -17.54 2.76
CA SER A 26 -32.83 -18.12 1.94
C SER A 26 -31.58 -18.19 2.82
N ALA A 27 -31.23 -19.38 3.27
CA ALA A 27 -29.97 -19.65 3.90
C ALA A 27 -28.87 -19.25 2.89
N GLN A 28 -28.26 -18.11 3.09
CA GLN A 28 -27.06 -17.75 2.36
C GLN A 28 -25.98 -18.77 2.74
N THR A 29 -25.71 -19.70 1.85
CA THR A 29 -24.55 -20.57 1.96
C THR A 29 -23.32 -19.66 1.98
N GLN A 30 -22.68 -19.50 3.14
CA GLN A 30 -21.40 -18.80 3.22
C GLN A 30 -20.44 -19.50 2.24
N PRO A 31 -19.69 -18.74 1.42
CA PRO A 31 -18.68 -19.33 0.56
C PRO A 31 -17.73 -20.14 1.45
N GLN A 32 -17.63 -21.43 1.18
CA GLN A 32 -16.71 -22.30 1.87
C GLN A 32 -15.31 -21.79 1.54
N ALA A 33 -14.57 -21.33 2.55
CA ALA A 33 -13.21 -20.84 2.38
C ALA A 33 -12.39 -21.92 1.66
N THR A 34 -11.88 -21.60 0.49
CA THR A 34 -10.96 -22.47 -0.23
C THR A 34 -9.75 -22.71 0.69
N PRO A 35 -9.31 -23.94 0.90
CA PRO A 35 -8.13 -24.22 1.71
C PRO A 35 -6.96 -23.40 1.19
N SER A 36 -6.23 -22.74 2.09
CA SER A 36 -5.03 -22.00 1.72
C SER A 36 -4.02 -22.94 1.07
N PRO A 37 -3.37 -22.56 -0.02
CA PRO A 37 -2.35 -23.37 -0.66
C PRO A 37 -1.22 -23.68 0.31
N VAL A 38 -0.74 -24.92 0.32
CA VAL A 38 0.42 -25.35 1.09
C VAL A 38 1.54 -25.63 0.11
N ILE A 39 2.66 -24.93 0.26
CA ILE A 39 3.79 -24.99 -0.67
C ILE A 39 5.06 -25.31 0.12
N VAL A 40 5.86 -26.23 -0.39
CA VAL A 40 7.23 -26.47 0.06
C VAL A 40 8.19 -25.99 -1.01
N LEU A 41 9.02 -25.01 -0.69
CA LEU A 41 10.14 -24.63 -1.54
C LEU A 41 11.34 -25.49 -1.17
N HIS A 42 11.93 -26.17 -2.16
CA HIS A 42 13.15 -26.94 -2.01
C HIS A 42 14.26 -26.34 -2.87
N ALA A 43 15.46 -26.15 -2.30
CA ALA A 43 16.60 -25.55 -3.00
C ALA A 43 17.93 -26.17 -2.54
N ALA A 44 19.00 -25.96 -3.31
CA ALA A 44 20.35 -26.42 -2.94
C ALA A 44 20.83 -25.83 -1.61
N GLY A 45 20.30 -24.67 -1.21
CA GLY A 45 20.59 -24.11 0.10
C GLY A 45 19.66 -22.97 0.49
N LEU A 46 19.76 -22.57 1.76
CA LEU A 46 19.01 -21.50 2.36
C LEU A 46 19.89 -20.72 3.31
N LEU A 47 19.81 -19.40 3.26
CA LEU A 47 20.51 -18.52 4.20
C LEU A 47 19.71 -18.41 5.51
N ASP A 48 20.26 -19.02 6.58
CA ASP A 48 19.82 -18.74 7.94
C ASP A 48 20.40 -17.40 8.39
N VAL A 49 19.63 -16.33 8.20
CA VAL A 49 20.06 -14.96 8.52
C VAL A 49 20.30 -14.73 10.00
N LYS A 50 19.64 -15.51 10.87
CA LYS A 50 19.80 -15.37 12.32
C LYS A 50 21.20 -15.80 12.78
N ASN A 51 21.74 -16.84 12.17
CA ASN A 51 23.03 -17.42 12.54
C ASN A 51 24.13 -17.16 11.50
N GLY A 52 23.80 -16.51 10.36
CA GLY A 52 24.75 -16.26 9.28
C GLY A 52 25.26 -17.54 8.60
N ARG A 53 24.46 -18.59 8.53
CA ARG A 53 24.85 -19.90 8.01
C ARG A 53 24.06 -20.30 6.80
N MET A 54 24.70 -21.03 5.89
CA MET A 54 24.02 -21.70 4.78
C MET A 54 23.58 -23.11 5.22
N LEU A 55 22.28 -23.34 5.22
CA LEU A 55 21.70 -24.70 5.36
C LEU A 55 21.70 -25.35 3.98
N LYS A 56 22.03 -26.65 3.91
CA LYS A 56 22.09 -27.44 2.66
C LYS A 56 21.55 -28.84 2.91
N PRO A 57 20.48 -29.26 2.21
CA PRO A 57 19.62 -28.43 1.36
C PRO A 57 18.92 -27.34 2.15
N GLY A 58 18.14 -26.49 1.47
CA GLY A 58 17.30 -25.49 2.10
C GLY A 58 15.84 -25.73 1.77
N GLU A 59 14.97 -25.74 2.78
CA GLU A 59 13.53 -25.88 2.59
C GLU A 59 12.75 -24.82 3.36
N VAL A 60 11.63 -24.42 2.77
CA VAL A 60 10.66 -23.49 3.37
C VAL A 60 9.25 -24.02 3.17
N LEU A 61 8.50 -24.20 4.25
CA LEU A 61 7.08 -24.51 4.21
C LEU A 61 6.28 -23.20 4.30
N VAL A 62 5.38 -23.02 3.35
CA VAL A 62 4.48 -21.87 3.27
C VAL A 62 3.03 -22.35 3.33
N GLU A 63 2.21 -21.76 4.20
CA GLU A 63 0.77 -21.98 4.29
C GLU A 63 0.04 -20.67 4.02
N GLY A 64 -0.64 -20.59 2.87
CA GLY A 64 -1.25 -19.35 2.42
C GLY A 64 -0.20 -18.27 2.15
N ASP A 65 -0.22 -17.20 2.95
CA ASP A 65 0.69 -16.06 2.85
C ASP A 65 1.82 -16.09 3.91
N ARG A 66 1.97 -17.22 4.65
CA ARG A 66 2.88 -17.29 5.79
C ARG A 66 3.93 -18.37 5.64
N ILE A 67 5.18 -18.00 5.95
CA ILE A 67 6.25 -18.98 6.20
C ILE A 67 6.03 -19.57 7.58
N VAL A 68 5.82 -20.91 7.64
CA VAL A 68 5.53 -21.62 8.89
C VAL A 68 6.70 -22.47 9.40
N GLU A 69 7.57 -22.91 8.49
CA GLU A 69 8.76 -23.67 8.85
C GLU A 69 9.92 -23.38 7.89
N VAL A 70 11.14 -23.33 8.40
CA VAL A 70 12.37 -23.08 7.63
C VAL A 70 13.47 -23.97 8.17
N GLY A 71 14.18 -24.67 7.29
CA GLY A 71 15.27 -25.54 7.72
C GLY A 71 15.97 -26.25 6.56
N SER A 72 16.81 -27.24 6.93
CA SER A 72 17.39 -28.16 5.94
C SER A 72 16.39 -29.27 5.55
N ALA A 73 15.33 -29.44 6.31
CA ALA A 73 14.17 -30.25 6.01
C ALA A 73 12.98 -29.67 6.78
N VAL A 74 11.83 -29.55 6.13
CA VAL A 74 10.58 -29.10 6.73
C VAL A 74 9.52 -30.20 6.61
N LYS A 75 8.37 -30.03 7.26
CA LYS A 75 7.25 -30.92 7.09
C LYS A 75 6.70 -30.81 5.65
N HIS A 76 6.28 -31.95 5.10
CA HIS A 76 5.58 -32.04 3.82
C HIS A 76 4.15 -32.51 4.07
N PRO A 77 3.22 -31.59 4.36
CA PRO A 77 1.81 -31.97 4.58
C PRO A 77 1.22 -32.67 3.35
N GLY A 78 0.27 -33.57 3.56
CA GLY A 78 -0.40 -34.25 2.45
C GLY A 78 -1.10 -33.25 1.54
N GLY A 79 -0.79 -33.31 0.23
CA GLY A 79 -1.32 -32.38 -0.76
C GLY A 79 -0.53 -31.06 -0.91
N ALA A 80 0.59 -30.90 -0.20
CA ALA A 80 1.48 -29.77 -0.43
C ALA A 80 2.10 -29.82 -1.84
N GLU A 81 2.12 -28.68 -2.51
CA GLU A 81 2.89 -28.51 -3.75
C GLU A 81 4.37 -28.36 -3.41
N VAL A 82 5.23 -29.17 -4.03
CA VAL A 82 6.68 -29.03 -3.88
C VAL A 82 7.24 -28.32 -5.10
N ILE A 83 7.85 -27.15 -4.90
CA ILE A 83 8.53 -26.40 -5.93
C ILE A 83 10.02 -26.61 -5.76
N ASP A 84 10.61 -27.41 -6.66
CA ASP A 84 12.06 -27.61 -6.69
C ASP A 84 12.75 -26.49 -7.47
N LEU A 85 13.58 -25.74 -6.76
CA LEU A 85 14.34 -24.62 -7.29
C LEU A 85 15.75 -25.03 -7.80
N GLY A 86 16.09 -26.32 -7.72
CA GLY A 86 17.37 -26.84 -8.17
C GLY A 86 18.57 -26.22 -7.43
N ASP A 87 19.57 -25.79 -8.19
CA ASP A 87 20.83 -25.26 -7.66
C ASP A 87 20.74 -23.87 -7.00
N ARG A 88 19.54 -23.32 -6.88
CA ARG A 88 19.35 -21.97 -6.32
C ARG A 88 19.50 -21.96 -4.80
N MET A 89 19.84 -20.74 -4.29
CA MET A 89 19.88 -20.44 -2.88
C MET A 89 18.66 -19.62 -2.49
N LEU A 90 17.94 -20.05 -1.46
CA LEU A 90 16.86 -19.28 -0.89
C LEU A 90 17.41 -18.23 0.09
N LEU A 91 16.92 -17.03 -0.07
CA LEU A 91 17.15 -15.92 0.84
C LEU A 91 15.81 -15.30 1.25
N PRO A 92 15.71 -14.69 2.44
CA PRO A 92 14.61 -13.78 2.71
C PRO A 92 14.57 -12.67 1.68
N GLY A 93 13.37 -12.16 1.39
CA GLY A 93 13.23 -10.98 0.55
C GLY A 93 14.05 -9.81 1.10
N LEU A 94 14.66 -9.05 0.18
CA LEU A 94 15.44 -7.87 0.51
C LEU A 94 14.53 -6.73 1.00
N ILE A 95 15.11 -5.83 1.79
CA ILE A 95 14.44 -4.63 2.29
C ILE A 95 15.28 -3.42 1.88
N ASP A 96 14.68 -2.49 1.13
CA ASP A 96 15.28 -1.19 0.91
C ASP A 96 14.62 -0.15 1.83
N ALA A 97 15.43 0.46 2.68
CA ALA A 97 14.95 1.41 3.67
C ALA A 97 14.96 2.87 3.18
N HIS A 98 15.36 3.13 1.94
CA HIS A 98 15.43 4.48 1.39
C HIS A 98 15.31 4.46 -0.13
N VAL A 99 14.08 4.48 -0.63
CA VAL A 99 13.80 4.58 -2.06
C VAL A 99 13.01 5.87 -2.37
N HIS A 100 13.01 6.25 -3.64
CA HIS A 100 12.17 7.30 -4.21
C HIS A 100 11.51 6.75 -5.47
N LEU A 101 10.41 6.04 -5.31
CA LEU A 101 9.71 5.36 -6.41
C LEU A 101 9.19 6.32 -7.49
N PHE A 102 8.96 7.57 -7.14
CA PHE A 102 8.47 8.61 -8.03
C PHE A 102 9.55 9.33 -8.82
N LEU A 103 10.81 8.94 -8.64
CA LEU A 103 11.93 9.30 -9.50
C LEU A 103 12.37 8.10 -10.36
N HIS A 104 12.94 8.37 -11.51
CA HIS A 104 13.52 7.34 -12.37
C HIS A 104 14.89 7.80 -12.90
N PRO A 105 15.74 6.92 -13.45
CA PRO A 105 17.04 7.30 -13.95
C PRO A 105 16.97 8.45 -14.95
N GLY A 106 17.82 9.48 -14.78
CA GLY A 106 17.87 10.65 -15.62
C GLY A 106 18.14 11.93 -14.82
N ALA A 107 17.71 13.06 -15.37
CA ALA A 107 17.85 14.36 -14.69
C ALA A 107 16.71 14.56 -13.68
N GLU A 108 16.89 14.11 -12.46
CA GLU A 108 15.86 14.08 -11.40
C GLU A 108 15.20 15.45 -11.18
N ASP A 109 15.98 16.52 -11.07
CA ASP A 109 15.47 17.89 -10.91
C ASP A 109 14.51 18.30 -12.06
N LEU A 110 14.67 17.75 -13.25
CA LEU A 110 13.83 18.06 -14.39
C LEU A 110 12.56 17.19 -14.45
N GLN A 111 12.60 15.98 -13.94
CA GLN A 111 11.41 15.09 -13.94
C GLN A 111 10.25 15.74 -13.21
N THR A 112 10.51 16.34 -12.06
CA THR A 112 9.50 16.96 -11.22
C THR A 112 8.81 18.17 -11.87
N VAL A 113 9.48 18.85 -12.79
CA VAL A 113 8.96 20.02 -13.50
C VAL A 113 8.44 19.70 -14.93
N GLN A 114 8.88 18.60 -15.51
CA GLN A 114 8.52 18.22 -16.89
C GLN A 114 7.44 17.14 -16.95
N GLU A 115 7.33 16.32 -15.92
CA GLU A 115 6.41 15.18 -15.92
C GLU A 115 5.23 15.40 -15.00
N SER A 116 4.05 15.08 -15.50
CA SER A 116 2.82 15.16 -14.69
C SER A 116 2.81 14.10 -13.58
N VAL A 117 2.14 14.40 -12.47
CA VAL A 117 1.97 13.44 -11.36
C VAL A 117 1.38 12.10 -11.83
N PRO A 118 0.33 12.04 -12.70
CA PRO A 118 -0.16 10.76 -13.21
C PRO A 118 0.90 9.96 -13.96
N ARG A 119 1.77 10.61 -14.77
CA ARG A 119 2.87 9.94 -15.46
C ARG A 119 3.86 9.35 -14.46
N ARG A 120 4.30 10.13 -13.49
CA ARG A 120 5.22 9.70 -12.44
C ARG A 120 4.64 8.58 -11.59
N THR A 121 3.32 8.59 -11.32
CA THR A 121 2.64 7.50 -10.62
C THR A 121 2.71 6.18 -11.42
N ILE A 122 2.54 6.24 -12.74
CA ILE A 122 2.70 5.05 -13.61
C ILE A 122 4.15 4.55 -13.56
N GLN A 123 5.14 5.44 -13.59
CA GLN A 123 6.55 5.06 -13.49
C GLN A 123 6.84 4.42 -12.12
N ALA A 124 6.33 4.99 -11.03
CA ALA A 124 6.47 4.44 -9.68
C ALA A 124 5.87 3.04 -9.55
N LEU A 125 4.72 2.78 -10.18
CA LEU A 125 4.12 1.45 -10.22
C LEU A 125 5.03 0.44 -10.96
N LEU A 126 5.62 0.83 -12.07
CA LEU A 126 6.54 -0.02 -12.82
C LEU A 126 7.82 -0.27 -12.02
N ALA A 127 8.38 0.75 -11.37
CA ALA A 127 9.55 0.63 -10.50
C ALA A 127 9.27 -0.33 -9.34
N ALA A 128 8.19 -0.15 -8.59
CA ALA A 128 7.80 -1.03 -7.49
C ALA A 128 7.67 -2.50 -7.93
N ARG A 129 7.09 -2.75 -9.13
CA ARG A 129 7.01 -4.11 -9.69
C ARG A 129 8.40 -4.66 -10.00
N ASP A 130 9.26 -3.87 -10.62
CA ASP A 130 10.60 -4.30 -11.03
C ASP A 130 11.48 -4.56 -9.79
N ASP A 131 11.33 -3.76 -8.73
CA ASP A 131 12.01 -3.95 -7.44
C ASP A 131 11.54 -5.24 -6.76
N LEU A 132 10.24 -5.53 -6.76
CA LEU A 132 9.73 -6.83 -6.28
C LEU A 132 10.34 -7.99 -7.08
N MET A 133 10.42 -7.87 -8.41
CA MET A 133 11.02 -8.92 -9.28
C MET A 133 12.53 -9.04 -9.09
N ALA A 134 13.20 -7.98 -8.64
CA ALA A 134 14.62 -8.01 -8.24
C ALA A 134 14.83 -8.62 -6.84
N GLY A 135 13.74 -8.88 -6.08
CA GLY A 135 13.78 -9.53 -4.78
C GLY A 135 13.58 -8.61 -3.58
N PHE A 136 13.29 -7.33 -3.80
CA PHE A 136 12.90 -6.41 -2.71
C PHE A 136 11.44 -6.64 -2.37
N THR A 137 11.18 -7.12 -1.16
CA THR A 137 9.83 -7.47 -0.70
C THR A 137 9.23 -6.43 0.26
N ALA A 138 10.04 -5.50 0.73
CA ALA A 138 9.62 -4.36 1.54
C ALA A 138 10.50 -3.14 1.24
N GLU A 139 9.88 -1.97 1.18
CA GLU A 139 10.56 -0.72 0.88
C GLU A 139 9.99 0.44 1.70
N ARG A 140 10.85 1.42 1.93
CA ARG A 140 10.48 2.67 2.57
C ARG A 140 10.68 3.82 1.59
N ASP A 141 9.59 4.33 1.02
CA ASP A 141 9.59 5.48 0.13
C ASP A 141 9.76 6.76 0.95
N MET A 142 10.87 7.44 0.70
CA MET A 142 11.33 8.59 1.49
C MET A 142 10.90 9.93 0.91
N GLY A 143 9.91 9.93 0.02
CA GLY A 143 9.31 11.13 -0.52
C GLY A 143 8.93 11.01 -1.99
N THR A 144 7.79 11.59 -2.33
CA THR A 144 7.23 11.54 -3.69
C THR A 144 7.82 12.58 -4.63
N GLU A 145 8.72 13.43 -4.13
CA GLU A 145 9.37 14.49 -4.91
C GLU A 145 8.36 15.35 -5.69
N GLY A 146 7.40 15.92 -4.94
CA GLY A 146 6.35 16.78 -5.52
C GLY A 146 5.15 16.05 -6.14
N ALA A 147 5.03 14.73 -5.98
CA ALA A 147 3.83 14.00 -6.42
C ALA A 147 2.73 13.93 -5.33
N GLY A 148 2.84 14.71 -4.27
CA GLY A 148 1.86 14.75 -3.18
C GLY A 148 1.73 13.41 -2.45
N SER A 149 0.50 12.95 -2.26
CA SER A 149 0.18 11.66 -1.63
C SER A 149 -0.03 10.52 -2.64
N ALA A 150 0.60 10.58 -3.81
CA ALA A 150 0.45 9.55 -4.84
C ALA A 150 1.03 8.19 -4.41
N ASP A 151 2.00 8.16 -3.50
CA ASP A 151 2.52 6.97 -2.84
C ASP A 151 1.46 6.25 -1.99
N THR A 152 0.53 6.97 -1.37
CA THR A 152 -0.63 6.39 -0.69
C THR A 152 -1.49 5.57 -1.66
N ALA A 153 -1.75 6.09 -2.85
CA ALA A 153 -2.51 5.37 -3.87
C ALA A 153 -1.76 4.12 -4.35
N LEU A 154 -0.45 4.22 -4.56
CA LEU A 154 0.39 3.08 -4.97
C LEU A 154 0.42 2.00 -3.89
N ARG A 155 0.71 2.36 -2.63
CA ARG A 155 0.72 1.41 -1.51
C ARG A 155 -0.62 0.69 -1.37
N ASN A 156 -1.73 1.44 -1.39
CA ASN A 156 -3.05 0.85 -1.23
C ASN A 156 -3.38 -0.10 -2.39
N ALA A 157 -3.03 0.25 -3.63
CA ALA A 157 -3.21 -0.63 -4.78
C ALA A 157 -2.41 -1.94 -4.68
N ILE A 158 -1.20 -1.89 -4.10
CA ILE A 158 -0.39 -3.08 -3.81
C ILE A 158 -1.03 -3.90 -2.68
N ASP A 159 -1.42 -3.27 -1.58
CA ASP A 159 -2.03 -3.93 -0.41
C ASP A 159 -3.38 -4.59 -0.77
N GLU A 160 -4.13 -4.00 -1.69
CA GLU A 160 -5.38 -4.55 -2.23
C GLU A 160 -5.16 -5.64 -3.29
N GLY A 161 -3.92 -5.89 -3.69
CA GLY A 161 -3.57 -6.87 -4.73
C GLY A 161 -3.98 -6.46 -6.15
N LEU A 162 -4.25 -5.19 -6.40
CA LEU A 162 -4.58 -4.67 -7.73
C LEU A 162 -3.36 -4.67 -8.64
N VAL A 163 -2.17 -4.44 -8.08
CA VAL A 163 -0.90 -4.43 -8.78
C VAL A 163 0.17 -5.14 -7.94
N PRO A 164 1.16 -5.81 -8.57
CA PRO A 164 2.28 -6.38 -7.85
C PRO A 164 3.26 -5.31 -7.39
N GLY A 165 3.80 -5.46 -6.18
CA GLY A 165 4.82 -4.59 -5.61
C GLY A 165 5.26 -5.07 -4.22
N PRO A 166 6.33 -4.48 -3.66
CA PRO A 166 6.78 -4.74 -2.30
C PRO A 166 5.80 -4.15 -1.26
N ARG A 167 5.93 -4.55 -0.01
CA ARG A 167 5.25 -3.85 1.09
C ARG A 167 5.85 -2.47 1.25
N LEU A 168 5.05 -1.43 1.07
CA LEU A 168 5.51 -0.05 1.15
C LEU A 168 5.27 0.56 2.53
N ARG A 169 6.26 1.33 3.01
CA ARG A 169 6.10 2.36 4.01
C ARG A 169 6.39 3.70 3.35
N ILE A 170 5.50 4.65 3.53
CA ILE A 170 5.45 5.87 2.72
C ILE A 170 5.44 7.13 3.58
N SER A 171 6.01 8.20 3.06
CA SER A 171 6.07 9.50 3.74
C SER A 171 5.22 10.59 3.11
N GLY A 172 4.68 10.39 1.92
CA GLY A 172 4.09 11.47 1.15
C GLY A 172 5.16 12.44 0.63
N ASN A 173 4.83 13.72 0.55
CA ASN A 173 5.84 14.74 0.30
C ASN A 173 6.79 14.87 1.49
N ALA A 174 8.09 14.97 1.22
CA ALA A 174 9.03 15.37 2.25
C ALA A 174 8.75 16.80 2.75
N ILE A 175 9.18 17.13 3.97
CA ILE A 175 9.06 18.47 4.53
C ILE A 175 10.43 19.16 4.47
N ASN A 176 10.45 20.39 3.99
CA ASN A 176 11.66 21.16 3.79
C ASN A 176 11.45 22.60 4.27
N ILE A 177 12.51 23.34 4.50
CA ILE A 177 12.47 24.78 4.69
C ILE A 177 12.62 25.51 3.35
N LEU A 178 12.13 26.73 3.25
CA LEU A 178 12.40 27.58 2.10
C LEU A 178 13.91 27.83 1.98
N GLY A 179 14.48 27.65 0.78
CA GLY A 179 15.91 27.68 0.54
C GLY A 179 16.67 26.43 0.98
N GLY A 180 16.00 25.38 1.42
CA GLY A 180 16.61 24.11 1.81
C GLY A 180 16.82 23.15 0.64
N HIS A 181 17.17 21.89 0.95
CA HIS A 181 17.61 20.87 0.02
C HIS A 181 16.67 20.63 -1.18
N GLU A 182 15.36 20.61 -0.94
CA GLU A 182 14.34 20.37 -1.97
C GLU A 182 13.68 21.66 -2.48
N ASP A 183 14.29 22.79 -2.25
CA ASP A 183 13.81 24.03 -2.86
C ASP A 183 14.38 24.19 -4.27
N ALA A 184 13.59 24.73 -5.17
CA ALA A 184 13.93 24.95 -6.57
C ALA A 184 14.96 26.08 -6.80
N ILE A 185 15.97 26.19 -5.95
CA ILE A 185 16.98 27.27 -5.95
C ILE A 185 17.88 27.27 -7.21
N LYS A 186 17.89 26.17 -7.95
CA LYS A 186 18.66 26.04 -9.20
C LYS A 186 17.96 26.68 -10.41
N PHE A 187 16.69 27.06 -10.27
CA PHE A 187 15.92 27.69 -11.33
C PHE A 187 15.98 29.20 -11.24
N ASN A 188 15.66 29.87 -12.34
CA ASN A 188 15.51 31.32 -12.33
C ASN A 188 14.46 31.75 -11.28
N PRO A 189 14.79 32.64 -10.34
CA PRO A 189 13.87 33.04 -9.26
C PRO A 189 12.54 33.62 -9.72
N GLU A 190 12.47 34.11 -10.96
CA GLU A 190 11.23 34.62 -11.55
C GLU A 190 10.33 33.52 -12.15
N GLN A 191 10.83 32.29 -12.24
CA GLN A 191 10.04 31.14 -12.70
C GLN A 191 9.23 30.56 -11.54
N HIS A 192 7.98 30.28 -11.80
CA HIS A 192 7.12 29.57 -10.87
C HIS A 192 7.29 28.07 -11.06
N VAL A 193 8.07 27.44 -10.20
CA VAL A 193 8.33 26.01 -10.23
C VAL A 193 7.53 25.34 -9.12
N LEU A 194 6.91 24.20 -9.42
CA LEU A 194 6.21 23.41 -8.40
C LEU A 194 7.24 22.89 -7.38
N PRO A 195 6.95 23.00 -6.06
CA PRO A 195 7.85 22.51 -5.04
C PRO A 195 7.90 20.97 -5.01
N ASN A 196 9.09 20.44 -4.84
CA ASN A 196 9.29 18.98 -4.64
C ASN A 196 8.92 18.54 -3.22
N ALA A 197 8.82 19.46 -2.28
CA ALA A 197 8.53 19.21 -0.89
C ALA A 197 7.43 20.15 -0.36
N THR A 198 6.93 19.86 0.81
CA THR A 198 6.07 20.76 1.57
C THR A 198 6.95 21.70 2.39
N TYR A 199 6.81 23.03 2.23
CA TYR A 199 7.58 23.97 3.01
C TYR A 199 7.01 24.18 4.41
N ALA A 200 7.89 24.19 5.42
CA ALA A 200 7.57 24.49 6.80
C ALA A 200 8.73 25.27 7.44
N ASN A 201 8.57 26.56 7.61
CA ASN A 201 9.62 27.49 8.03
C ASN A 201 9.64 27.76 9.54
N ASN A 202 8.69 27.17 10.26
CA ASN A 202 8.58 27.28 11.71
C ASN A 202 7.85 26.07 12.30
N LYS A 203 7.83 25.99 13.62
CA LYS A 203 7.24 24.85 14.35
C LYS A 203 5.76 24.63 14.04
N ASP A 204 4.98 25.67 13.93
CA ASP A 204 3.53 25.53 13.73
C ASP A 204 3.22 25.04 12.32
N GLU A 205 3.93 25.54 11.32
CA GLU A 205 3.86 25.04 9.94
C GLU A 205 4.33 23.59 9.85
N LEU A 206 5.42 23.23 10.54
CA LEU A 206 5.90 21.84 10.60
C LEU A 206 4.84 20.89 11.17
N VAL A 207 4.23 21.26 12.30
CA VAL A 207 3.16 20.46 12.92
C VAL A 207 1.95 20.33 11.99
N ALA A 208 1.58 21.41 11.31
CA ALA A 208 0.47 21.42 10.36
C ALA A 208 0.77 20.49 9.15
N ALA A 209 1.98 20.60 8.58
CA ALA A 209 2.43 19.77 7.47
C ALA A 209 2.44 18.26 7.85
N MET A 210 3.00 17.92 9.01
CA MET A 210 3.00 16.54 9.53
C MET A 210 1.58 15.98 9.66
N ARG A 211 0.66 16.75 10.25
CA ARG A 211 -0.74 16.34 10.41
C ARG A 211 -1.44 16.14 9.06
N GLN A 212 -1.14 16.97 8.09
CA GLN A 212 -1.68 16.85 6.73
C GLN A 212 -1.19 15.56 6.07
N GLN A 213 0.10 15.23 6.17
CA GLN A 213 0.65 14.01 5.60
C GLN A 213 0.04 12.76 6.24
N PHE A 214 -0.09 12.71 7.56
CA PHE A 214 -0.79 11.58 8.21
C PHE A 214 -2.26 11.48 7.81
N LYS A 215 -2.95 12.62 7.65
CA LYS A 215 -4.31 12.64 7.13
C LYS A 215 -4.41 12.06 5.71
N GLU A 216 -3.38 12.28 4.90
CA GLU A 216 -3.27 11.78 3.52
C GLU A 216 -2.76 10.34 3.44
N GLY A 217 -2.40 9.73 4.56
CA GLY A 217 -2.08 8.32 4.66
C GLY A 217 -0.61 7.99 4.82
N ALA A 218 0.26 8.97 5.07
CA ALA A 218 1.67 8.70 5.34
C ALA A 218 1.86 7.83 6.60
N ASP A 219 2.82 6.91 6.55
CA ASP A 219 3.21 6.04 7.67
C ASP A 219 4.21 6.73 8.60
N PHE A 220 5.00 7.64 8.07
CA PHE A 220 6.02 8.40 8.80
C PHE A 220 6.25 9.76 8.12
N VAL A 221 7.10 10.58 8.71
CA VAL A 221 7.47 11.90 8.18
C VAL A 221 8.92 11.89 7.73
N LYS A 222 9.17 12.35 6.50
CA LYS A 222 10.49 12.67 5.98
C LYS A 222 10.74 14.17 6.11
N ILE A 223 11.89 14.53 6.67
CA ILE A 223 12.34 15.92 6.81
C ILE A 223 13.72 16.04 6.21
N TYR A 224 13.93 17.11 5.44
CA TYR A 224 15.25 17.55 5.02
C TYR A 224 15.74 18.63 6.00
N GLU A 225 16.83 18.32 6.73
CA GLU A 225 17.35 19.19 7.79
C GLU A 225 18.44 20.14 7.29
N THR A 226 19.03 19.80 6.14
CA THR A 226 20.15 20.57 5.58
C THR A 226 19.76 21.16 4.23
N GLY A 227 20.30 22.33 3.93
CA GLY A 227 20.17 23.03 2.65
C GLY A 227 21.51 23.20 1.96
#